data_0575c9e8bda2b4d27225c5cd2b622ecc
#
_entry.id   0575c9e8bda2b4d27225c5cd2b622ecc
#
_cell.length_a   1.000
_cell.length_b   1.000
_cell.length_c   1.000
_cell.angle_alpha   90.00
_cell.angle_beta   90.00
_cell.angle_gamma   90.00
#
_symmetry.space_group_name_H-M   'P 1'
#
loop_
_entity.id
_entity.type
_entity.pdbx_description
1 polymer ?
#
loop_
_entity_poly.entity_id
_entity_poly.type
_entity_poly.pdbx_seq_one_letter_code
_entity_poly.pdbx_strand_id
1 'polypeptide(L)'
;MALGSEVAAHAAIYTWPAQNRPKTGKGTLASLHAKCAVADGERLLVSSANLTEFALTVNIELGLLVEGDDAPRRVQQHLESLIESGVLSAIA
;
A
#
# COMPACT_ATOMS: atom_id res chain seq x y z
N MET A 1 4.24 9.19 8.05
CA MET A 1 3.56 7.98 8.56
C MET A 1 4.61 7.00 9.07
N ALA A 2 4.46 6.54 10.29
CA ALA A 2 5.38 5.59 10.89
C ALA A 2 4.83 4.17 10.80
N LEU A 3 5.61 3.26 10.23
CA LEU A 3 5.29 1.83 10.19
C LEU A 3 5.89 1.12 11.39
N GLY A 4 5.28 0.01 11.81
CA GLY A 4 5.86 -0.86 12.80
C GLY A 4 7.18 -1.45 12.32
N SER A 5 8.12 -1.64 13.22
CA SER A 5 9.46 -2.15 12.88
C SER A 5 9.40 -3.56 12.28
N GLU A 6 8.48 -4.40 12.72
CA GLU A 6 8.32 -5.74 12.15
C GLU A 6 7.85 -5.69 10.68
N VAL A 7 6.92 -4.81 10.34
CA VAL A 7 6.47 -4.66 8.96
C VAL A 7 7.63 -4.23 8.08
N ALA A 8 8.40 -3.23 8.52
CA ALA A 8 9.55 -2.73 7.76
C ALA A 8 10.64 -3.80 7.58
N ALA A 9 10.78 -4.74 8.53
CA ALA A 9 11.80 -5.80 8.46
C ALA A 9 11.42 -6.92 7.49
N HIS A 10 10.13 -7.15 7.23
CA HIS A 10 9.64 -8.32 6.49
C HIS A 10 8.93 -8.01 5.18
N ALA A 11 8.84 -6.74 4.79
CA ALA A 11 8.13 -6.34 3.58
C ALA A 11 8.91 -5.33 2.78
N ALA A 12 8.78 -5.40 1.45
CA ALA A 12 9.19 -4.30 0.59
C ALA A 12 8.12 -3.21 0.66
N ILE A 13 8.52 -1.98 0.89
CA ILE A 13 7.63 -0.86 1.12
C ILE A 13 7.83 0.15 0.00
N TYR A 14 6.73 0.59 -0.60
CA TYR A 14 6.72 1.56 -1.69
C TYR A 14 5.84 2.75 -1.35
N THR A 15 6.17 3.89 -1.91
CA THR A 15 5.42 5.11 -1.74
C THR A 15 5.21 5.79 -3.08
N TRP A 16 4.21 6.67 -3.15
CA TRP A 16 4.00 7.54 -4.28
C TRP A 16 4.63 8.90 -3.94
N PRO A 17 5.84 9.20 -4.47
CA PRO A 17 6.53 10.45 -4.12
C PRO A 17 5.71 11.67 -4.53
N ALA A 18 5.76 12.72 -3.73
CA ALA A 18 5.00 13.95 -3.97
C ALA A 18 5.27 14.55 -5.36
N GLN A 19 6.51 14.48 -5.84
CA GLN A 19 6.88 15.01 -7.15
C GLN A 19 6.21 14.26 -8.30
N ASN A 20 5.74 13.03 -8.08
CA ASN A 20 5.05 12.23 -9.09
C ASN A 20 3.53 12.37 -9.02
N ARG A 21 3.00 13.08 -8.03
CA ARG A 21 1.55 13.17 -7.82
C ARG A 21 0.97 14.34 -8.61
N PRO A 22 -0.11 14.12 -9.38
CA PRO A 22 -0.80 15.24 -10.02
C PRO A 22 -1.50 16.11 -8.99
N LYS A 23 -1.62 17.39 -9.29
CA LYS A 23 -2.45 18.29 -8.50
C LYS A 23 -3.90 18.15 -8.91
N THR A 24 -4.80 18.18 -7.93
CA THR A 24 -6.23 18.22 -8.19
C THR A 24 -6.65 19.59 -8.70
N GLY A 25 -7.90 19.72 -9.16
CA GLY A 25 -8.42 21.01 -9.61
C GLY A 25 -8.45 22.10 -8.53
N LYS A 26 -8.31 21.73 -7.26
CA LYS A 26 -8.23 22.66 -6.12
C LYS A 26 -6.79 22.98 -5.71
N GLY A 27 -5.80 22.51 -6.46
CA GLY A 27 -4.39 22.75 -6.17
C GLY A 27 -3.78 21.84 -5.13
N THR A 28 -4.53 20.87 -4.60
CA THR A 28 -4.00 19.87 -3.67
C THR A 28 -3.37 18.71 -4.42
N LEU A 29 -2.38 18.04 -3.82
CA LEU A 29 -1.79 16.85 -4.40
C LEU A 29 -2.72 15.66 -4.28
N ALA A 30 -2.74 14.81 -5.31
CA ALA A 30 -3.33 13.49 -5.21
C ALA A 30 -2.62 12.67 -4.13
N SER A 31 -3.29 11.70 -3.56
CA SER A 31 -2.73 10.88 -2.50
C SER A 31 -2.95 9.40 -2.77
N LEU A 32 -2.07 8.57 -2.20
CA LEU A 32 -2.19 7.13 -2.24
C LEU A 32 -3.08 6.68 -1.08
N HIS A 33 -4.29 6.27 -1.39
CA HIS A 33 -5.26 5.80 -0.40
C HIS A 33 -5.36 4.27 -0.31
N ALA A 34 -4.61 3.56 -1.13
CA ALA A 34 -4.59 2.11 -1.06
C ALA A 34 -3.98 1.65 0.26
N LYS A 35 -4.70 0.81 0.99
CA LYS A 35 -4.25 0.23 2.24
C LYS A 35 -4.27 -1.28 2.07
N CYS A 36 -3.23 -1.80 1.44
CA CYS A 36 -3.16 -3.21 1.11
C CYS A 36 -1.73 -3.75 1.20
N ALA A 37 -1.65 -5.05 1.34
CA ALA A 37 -0.39 -5.80 1.27
C ALA A 37 -0.62 -7.07 0.46
N VAL A 38 0.33 -7.42 -0.38
CA VAL A 38 0.27 -8.64 -1.20
C VAL A 38 1.47 -9.51 -0.87
N ALA A 39 1.24 -10.80 -0.72
CA ALA A 39 2.28 -11.77 -0.48
C ALA A 39 2.24 -12.86 -1.56
N ASP A 40 3.35 -13.00 -2.29
CA ASP A 40 3.61 -14.09 -3.24
C ASP A 40 2.56 -14.24 -4.35
N GLY A 41 1.79 -13.20 -4.65
CA GLY A 41 0.70 -13.27 -5.61
C GLY A 41 -0.45 -14.17 -5.17
N GLU A 42 -0.45 -14.63 -3.91
CA GLU A 42 -1.40 -15.61 -3.40
C GLU A 42 -2.31 -15.07 -2.29
N ARG A 43 -1.86 -14.06 -1.56
CA ARG A 43 -2.60 -13.47 -0.45
C ARG A 43 -2.65 -11.97 -0.59
N LEU A 44 -3.83 -11.41 -0.39
CA LEU A 44 -4.07 -9.98 -0.46
C LEU A 44 -4.82 -9.54 0.80
N LEU A 45 -4.22 -8.65 1.55
CA LEU A 45 -4.90 -7.97 2.66
C LEU A 45 -5.33 -6.58 2.18
N VAL A 46 -6.62 -6.31 2.32
CA VAL A 46 -7.19 -4.97 2.10
C VAL A 46 -7.78 -4.50 3.42
N SER A 47 -7.42 -3.30 3.84
CA SER A 47 -7.81 -2.82 5.17
C SER A 47 -8.17 -1.35 5.15
N SER A 48 -8.99 -0.93 6.09
CA SER A 48 -9.21 0.48 6.37
C SER A 48 -8.07 1.08 7.20
N ALA A 49 -7.24 0.23 7.83
CA ALA A 49 -6.14 0.67 8.66
C ALA A 49 -4.90 1.01 7.82
N ASN A 50 -4.26 2.13 8.13
CA ASN A 50 -2.88 2.34 7.74
C ASN A 50 -2.00 1.34 8.50
N LEU A 51 -0.90 0.90 7.89
CA LEU A 51 0.02 -0.05 8.54
C LEU A 51 0.94 0.67 9.53
N THR A 52 0.34 1.39 10.47
CA THR A 52 1.02 2.07 11.56
C THR A 52 0.63 1.44 12.89
N GLU A 53 1.52 1.51 13.87
CA GLU A 53 1.22 0.98 15.20
C GLU A 53 0.01 1.69 15.82
N PHE A 54 -0.08 3.00 15.64
CA PHE A 54 -1.19 3.78 16.20
C PHE A 54 -2.53 3.32 15.62
N ALA A 55 -2.64 3.17 14.31
CA ALA A 55 -3.89 2.73 13.67
C ALA A 55 -4.27 1.31 14.10
N LEU A 56 -3.28 0.42 14.26
CA LEU A 56 -3.52 -0.99 14.61
C LEU A 56 -3.81 -1.22 16.09
N THR A 57 -3.46 -0.29 16.97
CA THR A 57 -3.62 -0.47 18.42
C THR A 57 -4.68 0.41 19.06
N VAL A 58 -5.05 1.52 18.44
CA VAL A 58 -5.95 2.52 19.03
C VAL A 58 -7.30 2.57 18.31
N ASN A 59 -7.30 2.52 16.99
CA ASN A 59 -8.52 2.64 16.20
C ASN A 59 -9.19 1.28 15.99
N ILE A 60 -10.52 1.33 15.80
CA ILE A 60 -11.26 0.17 15.34
C ILE A 60 -11.19 0.15 13.81
N GLU A 61 -10.64 -0.93 13.26
CA GLU A 61 -10.40 -1.07 11.83
C GLU A 61 -11.01 -2.37 11.30
N LEU A 62 -11.23 -2.43 10.00
CA LEU A 62 -11.75 -3.62 9.32
C LEU A 62 -10.83 -3.99 8.16
N GLY A 63 -10.52 -5.26 8.06
CA GLY A 63 -9.73 -5.78 6.95
C GLY A 63 -10.36 -7.01 6.33
N LEU A 64 -9.96 -7.31 5.11
CA LEU A 64 -10.34 -8.49 4.36
C LEU A 64 -9.10 -9.19 3.84
N LEU A 65 -8.96 -10.47 4.14
CA LEU A 65 -7.89 -11.31 3.61
C LEU A 65 -8.44 -12.17 2.47
N VAL A 66 -7.88 -12.03 1.29
CA VAL A 66 -8.22 -12.83 0.13
C VAL A 66 -7.07 -13.80 -0.15
N GLU A 67 -7.38 -15.09 -0.21
CA GLU A 67 -6.40 -16.12 -0.50
C GLU A 67 -6.74 -16.84 -1.80
N GLY A 68 -5.74 -16.99 -2.66
CA GLY A 68 -5.90 -17.71 -3.93
C GLY A 68 -6.67 -16.93 -4.99
N ASP A 69 -7.01 -17.62 -6.06
CA ASP A 69 -7.66 -17.07 -7.25
C ASP A 69 -6.88 -15.91 -7.90
N ASP A 70 -7.58 -15.06 -8.64
CA ASP A 70 -6.93 -14.04 -9.45
C ASP A 70 -6.64 -12.73 -8.71
N ALA A 71 -7.41 -12.40 -7.67
CA ALA A 71 -7.36 -11.07 -7.08
C ALA A 71 -5.97 -10.72 -6.51
N PRO A 72 -5.32 -11.57 -5.70
CA PRO A 72 -3.98 -11.23 -5.21
C PRO A 72 -2.98 -11.04 -6.32
N ARG A 73 -3.00 -11.90 -7.33
CA ARG A 73 -2.08 -11.81 -8.47
C ARG A 73 -2.31 -10.55 -9.29
N ARG A 74 -3.57 -10.19 -9.55
CA ARG A 74 -3.91 -8.98 -10.31
C ARG A 74 -3.48 -7.71 -9.58
N VAL A 75 -3.69 -7.64 -8.29
CA VAL A 75 -3.25 -6.49 -7.48
C VAL A 75 -1.73 -6.40 -7.50
N GLN A 76 -1.03 -7.52 -7.31
CA GLN A 76 0.43 -7.53 -7.36
C GLN A 76 0.95 -7.05 -8.72
N GLN A 77 0.39 -7.54 -9.81
CA GLN A 77 0.80 -7.12 -11.16
C GLN A 77 0.55 -5.63 -11.39
N HIS A 78 -0.56 -5.10 -10.89
CA HIS A 78 -0.84 -3.68 -10.99
C HIS A 78 0.17 -2.84 -10.22
N LEU A 79 0.46 -3.22 -8.97
CA LEU A 79 1.46 -2.53 -8.16
C LEU A 79 2.85 -2.61 -8.79
N GLU A 80 3.23 -3.78 -9.30
CA GLU A 80 4.51 -3.95 -10.00
C GLU A 80 4.63 -3.05 -11.22
N SER A 81 3.53 -2.87 -11.97
CA SER A 81 3.55 -1.98 -13.13
C SER A 81 3.75 -0.50 -12.73
N LEU A 82 3.20 -0.09 -11.59
CA LEU A 82 3.42 1.26 -11.07
C LEU A 82 4.86 1.45 -10.58
N ILE A 83 5.47 0.41 -10.04
CA ILE A 83 6.89 0.43 -9.63
C ILE A 83 7.79 0.50 -10.87
N GLU A 84 7.56 -0.36 -11.85
CA GLU A 84 8.36 -0.40 -13.07
C GLU A 84 8.28 0.88 -13.89
N SER A 85 7.12 1.53 -13.91
CA SER A 85 6.93 2.80 -14.61
C SER A 85 7.49 4.01 -13.84
N GLY A 86 7.96 3.81 -12.62
CA GLY A 86 8.53 4.89 -11.80
C GLY A 86 7.50 5.72 -11.04
N VAL A 87 6.22 5.35 -11.08
CA VAL A 87 5.18 6.06 -10.32
C VAL A 87 5.37 5.85 -8.82
N LEU A 88 5.58 4.60 -8.42
CA LEU A 88 5.90 4.26 -7.04
C LEU A 88 7.40 4.02 -6.89
N SER A 89 7.94 4.43 -5.75
CA SER A 89 9.36 4.27 -5.43
C SER A 89 9.53 3.54 -4.11
N ALA A 90 10.59 2.74 -4.02
CA ALA A 90 10.92 2.05 -2.79
C ALA A 90 11.28 3.05 -1.69
N ILE A 91 10.84 2.75 -0.49
CA ILE A 91 11.30 3.43 0.72
C ILE A 91 12.56 2.71 1.17
N ALA A 92 13.64 3.45 1.20
CA ALA A 92 14.94 2.90 1.58
C ALA A 92 15.00 2.47 3.04
#